data_266ef60bb30603cfb39195cd0b47cbfc
#
_entry.id   266ef60bb30603cfb39195cd0b47cbfc
#
_cell.length_a   1.000
_cell.length_b   1.000
_cell.length_c   1.000
_cell.angle_alpha   90.00
_cell.angle_beta   90.00
_cell.angle_gamma   90.00
#
_symmetry.space_group_name_H-M   'P 1'
#
loop_
_entity.id
_entity.type
_entity.pdbx_description
1 polymer ?
#
loop_
_entity_poly.entity_id
_entity_poly.type
_entity_poly.pdbx_seq_one_letter_code
_entity_poly.pdbx_strand_id
1 'polypeptide(L)'
;MNIALMAHDRKQELMIQFCIAYCGILSGHSICATNTTGRLVREATGLPVQLYLTHAQGGTQQIGARIAYNEIDLVLFFCDPSLDYQGQITAMEIARLCDQYNVPFATNIATAEVLIQGLKRGDLDWRDIVNPKK
;
A
#
# COMPACT_ATOMS: atom_id res chain seq x y z
N MET A 1 11.90 2.12 3.86
CA MET A 1 10.86 1.06 3.73
C MET A 1 10.14 1.21 2.41
N ASN A 2 9.62 0.12 1.88
CA ASN A 2 8.87 0.11 0.63
C ASN A 2 7.38 -0.03 0.92
N ILE A 3 6.59 0.93 0.46
CA ILE A 3 5.16 1.04 0.77
C ILE A 3 4.36 0.86 -0.52
N ALA A 4 3.37 -0.01 -0.51
CA ALA A 4 2.46 -0.22 -1.63
C ALA A 4 1.09 0.41 -1.33
N LEU A 5 0.56 1.17 -2.28
CA LEU A 5 -0.72 1.86 -2.17
C LEU A 5 -1.70 1.32 -3.20
N MET A 6 -2.88 0.96 -2.75
CA MET A 6 -4.01 0.54 -3.58
C MET A 6 -5.30 1.07 -2.97
N ALA A 7 -6.33 1.25 -3.78
CA ALA A 7 -7.64 1.66 -3.29
C ALA A 7 -8.73 1.24 -4.28
N HIS A 8 -9.88 0.83 -3.76
CA HIS A 8 -11.07 0.69 -4.58
C HIS A 8 -11.52 2.08 -5.09
N ASP A 9 -12.26 2.11 -6.18
CA ASP A 9 -12.61 3.38 -6.85
C ASP A 9 -13.21 4.41 -5.91
N ARG A 10 -14.14 4.01 -5.04
CA ARG A 10 -14.78 4.91 -4.08
C ARG A 10 -13.85 5.37 -2.96
N LYS A 11 -12.68 4.76 -2.82
CA LYS A 11 -11.71 5.07 -1.77
C LYS A 11 -10.48 5.82 -2.31
N GLN A 12 -10.44 6.14 -3.59
CA GLN A 12 -9.32 6.87 -4.18
C GLN A 12 -9.16 8.25 -3.53
N GLU A 13 -10.25 8.98 -3.36
CA GLU A 13 -10.20 10.30 -2.73
C GLU A 13 -9.65 10.22 -1.29
N LEU A 14 -10.08 9.22 -0.53
CA LEU A 14 -9.57 9.02 0.83
C LEU A 14 -8.08 8.70 0.84
N MET A 15 -7.61 7.91 -0.12
CA MET A 15 -6.18 7.61 -0.27
C MET A 15 -5.40 8.90 -0.57
N ILE A 16 -5.90 9.74 -1.46
CA ILE A 16 -5.27 11.01 -1.79
C ILE A 16 -5.16 11.90 -0.54
N GLN A 17 -6.26 12.04 0.21
CA GLN A 17 -6.29 12.84 1.44
C GLN A 17 -5.30 12.32 2.47
N PHE A 18 -5.22 11.00 2.64
CA PHE A 18 -4.26 10.36 3.54
C PHE A 18 -2.83 10.68 3.12
N CYS A 19 -2.52 10.56 1.84
CA CYS A 19 -1.16 10.81 1.34
C CYS A 19 -0.77 12.28 1.45
N ILE A 20 -1.72 13.20 1.28
CA ILE A 20 -1.48 14.64 1.52
C ILE A 20 -1.15 14.87 2.99
N ALA A 21 -1.97 14.33 3.90
CA ALA A 21 -1.80 14.52 5.33
C ALA A 21 -0.46 13.97 5.84
N TYR A 22 -0.01 12.85 5.30
CA TYR A 22 1.20 12.15 5.74
C TYR A 22 2.35 12.24 4.73
N CYS A 23 2.32 13.23 3.85
CA CYS A 23 3.32 13.43 2.82
C CYS A 23 4.74 13.51 3.39
N GLY A 24 4.91 14.20 4.52
CA GLY A 24 6.20 14.34 5.18
C GLY A 24 6.82 13.02 5.62
N ILE A 25 5.99 12.10 6.14
CA ILE A 25 6.46 10.76 6.52
C ILE A 25 6.73 9.93 5.27
N LEU A 26 5.81 9.94 4.31
CA LEU A 26 5.91 9.15 3.09
C LEU A 26 7.13 9.53 2.24
N SER A 27 7.53 10.80 2.26
CA SER A 27 8.67 11.28 1.48
C SER A 27 10.01 10.62 1.86
N GLY A 28 10.11 10.05 3.04
CA GLY A 28 11.29 9.33 3.50
C GLY A 28 11.35 7.87 3.05
N HIS A 29 10.37 7.41 2.27
CA HIS A 29 10.24 6.00 1.90
C HIS A 29 10.02 5.84 0.39
N SER A 30 10.21 4.62 -0.11
CA SER A 30 9.94 4.28 -1.50
C SER A 30 8.48 3.85 -1.64
N ILE A 31 7.76 4.43 -2.58
CA ILE A 31 6.33 4.19 -2.75
C ILE A 31 6.06 3.60 -4.12
N CYS A 32 5.24 2.57 -4.17
CA CYS A 32 4.70 2.02 -5.40
C CYS A 32 3.17 1.93 -5.29
N ALA A 33 2.51 1.84 -6.42
CA ALA A 33 1.05 1.78 -6.46
C ALA A 33 0.56 1.20 -7.78
N THR A 34 -0.68 0.69 -7.80
CA THR A 34 -1.36 0.46 -9.06
C THR A 34 -1.54 1.79 -9.80
N ASN A 35 -1.68 1.73 -11.12
CA ASN A 35 -1.55 2.92 -11.97
C ASN A 35 -2.48 4.06 -11.58
N THR A 36 -3.79 3.80 -11.45
CA THR A 36 -4.77 4.85 -11.16
C THR A 36 -4.48 5.52 -9.80
N THR A 37 -4.29 4.73 -8.77
CA THR A 37 -3.98 5.25 -7.42
C THR A 37 -2.66 6.02 -7.42
N GLY A 38 -1.63 5.47 -8.03
CA GLY A 38 -0.30 6.08 -8.04
C GLY A 38 -0.27 7.41 -8.77
N ARG A 39 -0.97 7.53 -9.90
CA ARG A 39 -1.05 8.77 -10.65
C ARG A 39 -1.75 9.87 -9.86
N LEU A 40 -2.86 9.54 -9.20
CA LEU A 40 -3.60 10.50 -8.38
C LEU A 40 -2.76 10.98 -7.19
N VAL A 41 -2.05 10.08 -6.54
CA VAL A 41 -1.17 10.43 -5.41
C VAL A 41 -0.02 11.31 -5.89
N ARG A 42 0.62 10.98 -7.00
CA ARG A 42 1.69 11.79 -7.58
C ARG A 42 1.22 13.21 -7.88
N GLU A 43 0.06 13.34 -8.52
CA GLU A 43 -0.48 14.65 -8.88
C GLU A 43 -0.78 15.50 -7.65
N ALA A 44 -1.31 14.88 -6.60
CA ALA A 44 -1.73 15.60 -5.40
C ALA A 44 -0.58 15.95 -4.46
N THR A 45 0.46 15.15 -4.40
CA THR A 45 1.52 15.28 -3.38
C THR A 45 2.88 15.65 -3.95
N GLY A 46 3.13 15.40 -5.22
CA GLY A 46 4.45 15.53 -5.81
C GLY A 46 5.43 14.44 -5.43
N LEU A 47 5.00 13.43 -4.65
CA LEU A 47 5.87 12.31 -4.28
C LEU A 47 6.22 11.47 -5.51
N PRO A 48 7.47 11.00 -5.63
CA PRO A 48 7.81 10.02 -6.64
C PRO A 48 7.15 8.69 -6.28
N VAL A 49 6.31 8.17 -7.18
CA VAL A 49 5.60 6.90 -6.99
C VAL A 49 5.92 6.01 -8.18
N GLN A 50 6.41 4.80 -7.92
CA GLN A 50 6.57 3.80 -8.96
C GLN A 50 5.20 3.28 -9.36
N LEU A 51 4.84 3.43 -10.62
CA LEU A 51 3.54 3.01 -11.14
C LEU A 51 3.63 1.59 -11.68
N TYR A 52 2.71 0.73 -11.24
CA TYR A 52 2.44 -0.55 -11.86
C TYR A 52 1.27 -0.42 -12.83
N LEU A 53 0.87 -1.53 -13.43
CA LEU A 53 -0.30 -1.56 -14.30
C LEU A 53 -1.57 -1.25 -13.51
N THR A 54 -2.66 -0.96 -14.21
CA THR A 54 -3.97 -0.87 -13.55
C THR A 54 -4.36 -2.24 -12.99
N HIS A 55 -5.30 -2.25 -12.07
CA HIS A 55 -5.83 -3.50 -11.51
C HIS A 55 -6.30 -4.44 -12.64
N ALA A 56 -7.08 -3.92 -13.60
CA ALA A 56 -7.60 -4.71 -14.72
C ALA A 56 -6.50 -5.31 -15.60
N GLN A 57 -5.33 -4.68 -15.66
CA GLN A 57 -4.19 -5.13 -16.46
C GLN A 57 -3.20 -6.01 -15.69
N GLY A 58 -3.47 -6.30 -14.42
CA GLY A 58 -2.58 -7.13 -13.59
C GLY A 58 -1.69 -6.39 -12.62
N GLY A 59 -1.95 -5.11 -12.36
CA GLY A 59 -1.15 -4.31 -11.43
C GLY A 59 -1.13 -4.87 -10.01
N THR A 60 -2.25 -5.40 -9.55
CA THR A 60 -2.34 -6.00 -8.21
C THR A 60 -1.47 -7.25 -8.11
N GLN A 61 -1.42 -8.07 -9.17
CA GLN A 61 -0.55 -9.24 -9.21
C GLN A 61 0.92 -8.85 -9.21
N GLN A 62 1.28 -7.74 -9.84
CA GLN A 62 2.66 -7.22 -9.79
C GLN A 62 3.06 -6.85 -8.36
N ILE A 63 2.17 -6.18 -7.62
CA ILE A 63 2.43 -5.86 -6.21
C ILE A 63 2.48 -7.12 -5.37
N GLY A 64 1.59 -8.08 -5.61
CA GLY A 64 1.61 -9.38 -4.92
C GLY A 64 2.94 -10.11 -5.08
N ALA A 65 3.50 -10.10 -6.28
CA ALA A 65 4.80 -10.70 -6.54
C ALA A 65 5.91 -10.02 -5.72
N ARG A 66 5.88 -8.70 -5.59
CA ARG A 66 6.85 -7.96 -4.79
C ARG A 66 6.74 -8.27 -3.30
N ILE A 67 5.51 -8.48 -2.81
CA ILE A 67 5.30 -8.92 -1.42
C ILE A 67 5.99 -10.28 -1.22
N ALA A 68 5.78 -11.22 -2.13
CA ALA A 68 6.35 -12.56 -2.04
C ALA A 68 7.88 -12.58 -2.14
N TYR A 69 8.48 -11.60 -2.82
CA TYR A 69 9.93 -11.46 -2.93
C TYR A 69 10.55 -10.58 -1.83
N ASN A 70 9.80 -10.28 -0.78
CA ASN A 70 10.26 -9.43 0.34
C ASN A 70 10.71 -8.04 -0.10
N GLU A 71 9.99 -7.45 -1.03
CA GLU A 71 10.29 -6.10 -1.54
C GLU A 71 9.31 -5.04 -1.02
N ILE A 72 8.28 -5.43 -0.25
CA ILE A 72 7.27 -4.53 0.31
C ILE A 72 7.25 -4.69 1.83
N ASP A 73 7.22 -3.58 2.54
CA ASP A 73 7.23 -3.54 4.01
C ASP A 73 5.90 -3.13 4.62
N LEU A 74 5.04 -2.49 3.85
CA LEU A 74 3.75 -1.98 4.32
C LEU A 74 2.80 -1.89 3.13
N VAL A 75 1.59 -2.39 3.30
CA VAL A 75 0.54 -2.32 2.27
C VAL A 75 -0.66 -1.56 2.80
N LEU A 76 -1.06 -0.51 2.09
CA LEU A 76 -2.29 0.24 2.34
C LEU A 76 -3.23 -0.01 1.17
N PHE A 77 -4.31 -0.75 1.41
CA PHE A 77 -5.31 -1.06 0.39
C PHE A 77 -6.68 -0.61 0.91
N PHE A 78 -7.06 0.63 0.64
CA PHE A 78 -8.31 1.18 1.13
C PHE A 78 -9.48 0.54 0.41
N CYS A 79 -10.25 -0.25 1.16
CA CYS A 79 -11.32 -1.08 0.63
C CYS A 79 -12.68 -0.44 0.78
N ASP A 80 -13.53 -0.66 -0.21
CA ASP A 80 -14.94 -0.28 -0.18
C ASP A 80 -15.75 -1.47 0.37
N PRO A 81 -16.28 -1.40 1.60
CA PRO A 81 -17.00 -2.52 2.19
C PRO A 81 -18.36 -2.80 1.55
N SER A 82 -18.86 -1.89 0.71
CA SER A 82 -20.13 -2.08 0.02
C SER A 82 -20.04 -3.02 -1.20
N LEU A 83 -18.81 -3.34 -1.64
CA LEU A 83 -18.62 -4.25 -2.76
C LEU A 83 -19.02 -5.68 -2.40
N ASP A 84 -19.51 -6.42 -3.40
CA ASP A 84 -19.82 -7.84 -3.23
C ASP A 84 -18.54 -8.69 -3.11
N TYR A 85 -18.70 -10.01 -3.02
CA TYR A 85 -17.56 -10.92 -2.88
C TYR A 85 -16.55 -10.76 -4.04
N GLN A 86 -17.04 -10.63 -5.27
CA GLN A 86 -16.15 -10.47 -6.43
C GLN A 86 -15.33 -9.19 -6.33
N GLY A 87 -15.92 -8.10 -5.85
CA GLY A 87 -15.21 -6.85 -5.64
C GLY A 87 -14.22 -6.89 -4.49
N GLN A 88 -14.39 -7.81 -3.53
CA GLN A 88 -13.51 -7.93 -2.37
C GLN A 88 -12.36 -8.92 -2.59
N ILE A 89 -12.44 -9.77 -3.60
CA ILE A 89 -11.54 -10.93 -3.72
C ILE A 89 -10.08 -10.52 -3.87
N THR A 90 -9.80 -9.43 -4.58
CA THR A 90 -8.43 -8.96 -4.79
C THR A 90 -7.78 -8.51 -3.49
N ALA A 91 -8.52 -7.76 -2.67
CA ALA A 91 -8.01 -7.34 -1.37
C ALA A 91 -7.77 -8.55 -0.45
N MET A 92 -8.64 -9.57 -0.53
CA MET A 92 -8.47 -10.80 0.24
C MET A 92 -7.21 -11.55 -0.17
N GLU A 93 -6.90 -11.60 -1.46
CA GLU A 93 -5.69 -12.24 -1.97
C GLU A 93 -4.42 -11.51 -1.49
N ILE A 94 -4.43 -10.19 -1.54
CA ILE A 94 -3.31 -9.38 -1.02
C ILE A 94 -3.15 -9.57 0.49
N ALA A 95 -4.27 -9.61 1.23
CA ALA A 95 -4.23 -9.85 2.68
C ALA A 95 -3.57 -11.18 3.02
N ARG A 96 -3.87 -12.25 2.26
CA ARG A 96 -3.25 -13.57 2.46
C ARG A 96 -1.74 -13.51 2.25
N LEU A 97 -1.28 -12.82 1.21
CA LEU A 97 0.14 -12.66 0.96
C LEU A 97 0.81 -11.87 2.09
N CYS A 98 0.18 -10.82 2.57
CA CYS A 98 0.70 -10.04 3.69
C CYS A 98 0.80 -10.89 4.96
N ASP A 99 -0.20 -11.71 5.25
CA ASP A 99 -0.17 -12.63 6.38
C ASP A 99 0.93 -13.68 6.23
N GLN A 100 1.11 -14.20 5.03
CA GLN A 100 2.13 -15.22 4.75
C GLN A 100 3.55 -14.67 4.94
N TYR A 101 3.77 -13.42 4.57
CA TYR A 101 5.11 -12.80 4.58
C TYR A 101 5.28 -11.76 5.69
N ASN A 102 4.36 -11.70 6.63
CA ASN A 102 4.40 -10.80 7.80
C ASN A 102 4.54 -9.32 7.40
N VAL A 103 3.75 -8.89 6.42
CA VAL A 103 3.69 -7.51 5.98
C VAL A 103 2.47 -6.84 6.62
N PRO A 104 2.62 -5.71 7.32
CA PRO A 104 1.49 -4.97 7.85
C PRO A 104 0.54 -4.54 6.73
N PHE A 105 -0.75 -4.68 6.97
CA PHE A 105 -1.79 -4.47 5.97
C PHE A 105 -2.95 -3.68 6.55
N ALA A 106 -3.30 -2.55 5.94
CA ALA A 106 -4.43 -1.72 6.34
C ALA A 106 -5.46 -1.65 5.22
N THR A 107 -6.72 -1.91 5.55
CA THR A 107 -7.83 -1.81 4.60
C THR A 107 -8.70 -0.57 4.83
N ASN A 108 -8.42 0.20 5.87
CA ASN A 108 -9.17 1.40 6.22
C ASN A 108 -8.23 2.45 6.80
N ILE A 109 -8.72 3.69 6.85
CA ILE A 109 -7.89 4.81 7.27
C ILE A 109 -7.47 4.72 8.75
N ALA A 110 -8.32 4.18 9.61
CA ALA A 110 -8.01 4.09 11.04
C ALA A 110 -6.78 3.20 11.28
N THR A 111 -6.74 2.04 10.64
CA THR A 111 -5.59 1.16 10.72
C THR A 111 -4.37 1.79 10.05
N ALA A 112 -4.57 2.44 8.91
CA ALA A 112 -3.48 3.10 8.19
C ALA A 112 -2.82 4.19 9.04
N GLU A 113 -3.59 4.97 9.78
CA GLU A 113 -3.05 6.01 10.65
C GLU A 113 -2.18 5.43 11.78
N VAL A 114 -2.60 4.33 12.38
CA VAL A 114 -1.79 3.64 13.39
C VAL A 114 -0.48 3.14 12.78
N LEU A 115 -0.55 2.53 11.60
CA LEU A 115 0.63 1.97 10.94
C LEU A 115 1.60 3.05 10.47
N ILE A 116 1.09 4.18 9.96
CA ILE A 116 1.98 5.26 9.50
C ILE A 116 2.72 5.91 10.67
N GLN A 117 2.08 6.02 11.83
CA GLN A 117 2.75 6.52 13.04
C GLN A 117 3.80 5.53 13.52
N GLY A 118 3.50 4.23 13.46
CA GLY A 118 4.47 3.18 13.75
C GLY A 118 5.68 3.24 12.82
N LEU A 119 5.44 3.45 11.54
CA LEU A 119 6.51 3.62 10.57
C LEU A 119 7.42 4.79 10.93
N LYS A 120 6.83 5.93 11.31
CA LYS A 120 7.56 7.12 11.73
C LYS A 120 8.43 6.86 12.96
N ARG A 121 7.95 6.07 13.93
CA ARG A 121 8.71 5.74 15.14
C ARG A 121 9.79 4.69 14.91
N GLY A 122 9.85 4.06 13.74
CA GLY A 122 10.78 2.97 13.48
C GLY A 122 10.29 1.60 13.94
N ASP A 123 8.99 1.44 14.19
CA ASP A 123 8.42 0.18 14.66
C ASP A 123 8.58 -0.98 13.65
N LEU A 124 8.86 -0.68 12.39
CA LEU A 124 9.09 -1.68 11.34
C LEU A 124 10.57 -1.92 11.03
N ASP A 125 11.50 -1.25 11.72
CA ASP A 125 12.93 -1.35 11.41
C ASP A 125 13.47 -2.76 11.60
N TRP A 126 12.84 -3.58 12.46
CA TRP A 126 13.20 -4.98 12.65
C TRP A 126 13.13 -5.78 11.35
N ARG A 127 12.31 -5.36 10.39
CA ARG A 127 12.17 -6.07 9.12
C ARG A 127 13.47 -6.12 8.34
N ASP A 128 14.25 -5.05 8.39
CA ASP A 128 15.56 -5.01 7.71
C ASP A 128 16.58 -5.92 8.38
N ILE A 129 16.42 -6.19 9.67
CA ILE A 129 17.31 -7.07 10.43
C ILE A 129 16.97 -8.55 10.18
N VAL A 130 15.69 -8.90 10.33
CA VAL A 130 15.22 -10.30 10.22
C VAL A 130 15.12 -10.74 8.77
N ASN A 131 14.82 -9.81 7.87
CA ASN A 131 14.46 -10.09 6.49
C ASN A 131 15.10 -9.05 5.57
N PRO A 132 16.43 -9.01 5.50
CA PRO A 132 17.13 -7.97 4.72
C PRO A 132 16.76 -8.07 3.24
N LYS A 133 16.55 -6.90 2.62
CA LYS A 133 16.31 -6.82 1.18
C LYS A 133 17.61 -7.02 0.43
N LYS A 134 17.47 -7.63 -0.73
CA LYS A 134 18.61 -7.91 -1.60
C LYS A 134 19.02 -6.68 -2.41
#